data_c570e9b8d118663f9afac55786623b39
#
_entry.id   c570e9b8d118663f9afac55786623b39
#
_cell.length_a   1.000
_cell.length_b   1.000
_cell.length_c   1.000
_cell.angle_alpha   90.00
_cell.angle_beta   90.00
_cell.angle_gamma   90.00
#
_symmetry.space_group_name_H-M   'P 1'
#
loop_
_entity.id
_entity.type
_entity.pdbx_description
1 polymer ?
#
loop_
_entity_poly.entity_id
_entity_poly.type
_entity_poly.pdbx_seq_one_letter_code
_entity_poly.pdbx_strand_id
1 'polypeptide(L)'
;MTIYMHDIRRNSKENQEKFSPYCPNKSKAAYTLSLMDRTERGEIIEGCVAHMIQEKTGYQATVTMHSAAWDITVDIPDRPVRVEVKSSLLNCRNYKFMGIKFENFDYLVVVFVTPIGTIEKWATKEDVQEFLSDKKRHGNGYTLHAMPHTIPDFFQEMEDFPYGN
;
A
#
# COMPACT_ATOMS: atom_id res chain seq x y z
N MET A 1 -7.37 -13.70 16.66
CA MET A 1 -8.51 -12.89 17.09
C MET A 1 -8.10 -11.62 17.84
N THR A 2 -7.10 -11.67 18.70
CA THR A 2 -6.60 -10.51 19.47
C THR A 2 -6.01 -9.41 18.58
N ILE A 3 -5.29 -9.77 17.51
CA ILE A 3 -4.66 -8.83 16.58
C ILE A 3 -5.71 -8.07 15.78
N TYR A 4 -6.72 -8.77 15.28
CA TYR A 4 -7.86 -8.17 14.62
C TYR A 4 -8.56 -7.13 15.48
N MET A 5 -8.84 -7.46 16.75
CA MET A 5 -9.47 -6.54 17.68
C MET A 5 -8.61 -5.32 18.00
N HIS A 6 -7.29 -5.47 17.98
CA HIS A 6 -6.37 -4.37 18.15
C HIS A 6 -6.36 -3.43 16.95
N ASP A 7 -6.33 -3.96 15.74
CA ASP A 7 -6.37 -3.15 14.51
C ASP A 7 -7.71 -2.44 14.35
N ILE A 8 -8.81 -3.10 14.67
CA ILE A 8 -10.13 -2.47 14.67
C ILE A 8 -10.30 -1.45 15.79
N ARG A 9 -9.72 -1.67 16.96
CA ARG A 9 -9.78 -0.67 18.05
C ARG A 9 -9.13 0.66 17.70
N ARG A 10 -8.17 0.66 16.78
CA ARG A 10 -7.60 1.90 16.23
C ARG A 10 -8.53 2.59 15.24
N ASN A 11 -9.49 1.87 14.71
CA ASN A 11 -10.47 2.37 13.77
C ASN A 11 -11.72 2.84 14.53
N SER A 12 -12.43 3.78 13.96
CA SER A 12 -13.71 4.21 14.52
C SER A 12 -14.73 3.06 14.52
N LYS A 13 -15.75 3.15 15.37
CA LYS A 13 -16.87 2.21 15.36
C LYS A 13 -17.52 2.09 13.97
N GLU A 14 -17.59 3.19 13.25
CA GLU A 14 -18.08 3.25 11.87
C GLU A 14 -17.28 2.35 10.91
N ASN A 15 -15.94 2.32 11.04
CA ASN A 15 -15.11 1.44 10.23
C ASN A 15 -15.30 -0.03 10.57
N GLN A 16 -15.50 -0.36 11.85
CA GLN A 16 -15.84 -1.72 12.26
C GLN A 16 -17.12 -2.19 11.60
N GLU A 17 -18.14 -1.35 11.54
CA GLU A 17 -19.39 -1.64 10.87
C GLU A 17 -19.20 -1.82 9.36
N LYS A 18 -18.38 -0.98 8.71
CA LYS A 18 -18.05 -1.11 7.29
C LYS A 18 -17.41 -2.45 6.95
N PHE A 19 -16.61 -3.01 7.83
CA PHE A 19 -15.94 -4.31 7.64
C PHE A 19 -16.75 -5.50 8.20
N SER A 20 -17.99 -5.31 8.66
CA SER A 20 -18.83 -6.40 9.14
C SER A 20 -19.21 -7.38 8.01
N PRO A 21 -19.12 -8.70 8.23
CA PRO A 21 -19.49 -9.71 7.23
C PRO A 21 -20.95 -9.70 6.85
N TYR A 22 -21.79 -9.10 7.68
CA TYR A 22 -23.24 -9.02 7.46
C TYR A 22 -23.67 -7.85 6.58
N CYS A 23 -22.75 -6.99 6.16
CA CYS A 23 -23.05 -5.91 5.24
C CYS A 23 -23.03 -6.42 3.79
N PRO A 24 -24.15 -6.40 3.06
CA PRO A 24 -24.25 -7.04 1.74
C PRO A 24 -23.34 -6.45 0.66
N ASN A 25 -22.89 -5.23 0.83
CA ASN A 25 -22.06 -4.51 -0.15
C ASN A 25 -20.55 -4.59 0.15
N LYS A 26 -20.11 -5.49 1.05
CA LYS A 26 -18.71 -5.59 1.43
C LYS A 26 -18.00 -6.74 0.72
N SER A 27 -16.78 -6.48 0.26
CA SER A 27 -15.91 -7.50 -0.29
C SER A 27 -15.48 -8.47 0.80
N LYS A 28 -15.66 -9.78 0.54
CA LYS A 28 -15.17 -10.84 1.43
C LYS A 28 -13.64 -10.78 1.57
N ALA A 29 -12.92 -10.45 0.48
CA ALA A 29 -11.47 -10.32 0.49
C ALA A 29 -11.01 -9.15 1.37
N ALA A 30 -11.62 -7.98 1.22
CA ALA A 30 -11.31 -6.82 2.05
C ALA A 30 -11.60 -7.07 3.55
N TYR A 31 -12.70 -7.76 3.86
CA TYR A 31 -13.00 -8.17 5.22
C TYR A 31 -11.93 -9.14 5.77
N THR A 32 -11.53 -10.14 4.98
CA THR A 32 -10.47 -11.09 5.37
C THR A 32 -9.15 -10.37 5.64
N LEU A 33 -8.73 -9.44 4.78
CA LEU A 33 -7.54 -8.61 5.00
C LEU A 33 -7.63 -7.79 6.28
N SER A 34 -8.81 -7.30 6.65
CA SER A 34 -9.01 -6.53 7.88
C SER A 34 -8.87 -7.37 9.16
N LEU A 35 -9.05 -8.70 9.06
CA LEU A 35 -8.91 -9.65 10.19
C LEU A 35 -7.45 -10.05 10.44
N MET A 36 -6.58 -9.92 9.46
CA MET A 36 -5.18 -10.32 9.55
C MET A 36 -4.38 -9.36 10.41
N ASP A 37 -3.30 -9.86 10.99
CA ASP A 37 -2.31 -9.00 11.61
C ASP A 37 -1.64 -8.11 10.53
N ARG A 38 -0.89 -7.13 11.00
CA ARG A 38 -0.30 -6.14 10.11
C ARG A 38 0.75 -6.73 9.18
N THR A 39 1.57 -7.66 9.68
CA THR A 39 2.64 -8.30 8.91
C THR A 39 2.07 -9.22 7.86
N GLU A 40 1.19 -10.13 8.27
CA GLU A 40 0.52 -11.08 7.36
C GLU A 40 -0.24 -10.37 6.25
N ARG A 41 -0.98 -9.31 6.59
CA ARG A 41 -1.66 -8.47 5.59
C ARG A 41 -0.68 -7.81 4.63
N GLY A 42 0.45 -7.31 5.12
CA GLY A 42 1.51 -6.72 4.31
C GLY A 42 2.05 -7.71 3.27
N GLU A 43 2.44 -8.90 3.70
CA GLU A 43 2.98 -9.95 2.83
C GLU A 43 2.02 -10.35 1.70
N ILE A 44 0.74 -10.49 2.02
CA ILE A 44 -0.28 -10.81 1.00
C ILE A 44 -0.43 -9.66 0.00
N ILE A 45 -0.48 -8.43 0.47
CA ILE A 45 -0.61 -7.25 -0.40
C ILE A 45 0.62 -7.07 -1.27
N GLU A 46 1.82 -7.24 -0.74
CA GLU A 46 3.08 -7.22 -1.51
C GLU A 46 3.07 -8.26 -2.63
N GLY A 47 2.63 -9.48 -2.33
CA GLY A 47 2.46 -10.54 -3.34
C GLY A 47 1.46 -10.17 -4.44
N CYS A 48 0.33 -9.56 -4.08
CA CYS A 48 -0.66 -9.08 -5.04
C CYS A 48 -0.11 -7.96 -5.92
N VAL A 49 0.59 -6.99 -5.33
CA VAL A 49 1.21 -5.87 -6.06
C VAL A 49 2.30 -6.38 -7.00
N ALA A 50 3.15 -7.32 -6.56
CA ALA A 50 4.16 -7.94 -7.43
C ALA A 50 3.53 -8.61 -8.64
N HIS A 51 2.45 -9.35 -8.44
CA HIS A 51 1.70 -9.98 -9.54
C HIS A 51 1.13 -8.93 -10.50
N MET A 52 0.51 -7.86 -10.00
CA MET A 52 -0.03 -6.78 -10.83
C MET A 52 1.07 -6.11 -11.68
N ILE A 53 2.23 -5.84 -11.09
CA ILE A 53 3.38 -5.26 -11.80
C ILE A 53 3.87 -6.22 -12.89
N GLN A 54 4.00 -7.51 -12.58
CA GLN A 54 4.44 -8.52 -13.55
C GLN A 54 3.46 -8.65 -14.72
N GLU A 55 2.16 -8.72 -14.45
CA GLU A 55 1.12 -8.74 -15.48
C GLU A 55 1.16 -7.50 -16.38
N LYS A 56 1.39 -6.34 -15.79
CA LYS A 56 1.41 -5.06 -16.50
C LYS A 56 2.68 -4.88 -17.34
N THR A 57 3.83 -5.22 -16.79
CA THR A 57 5.14 -4.91 -17.40
C THR A 57 5.70 -6.05 -18.24
N GLY A 58 5.27 -7.28 -18.00
CA GLY A 58 5.87 -8.49 -18.55
C GLY A 58 7.22 -8.87 -17.95
N TYR A 59 7.77 -8.05 -17.01
CA TYR A 59 8.99 -8.35 -16.30
C TYR A 59 8.71 -9.10 -14.99
N GLN A 60 9.64 -9.95 -14.59
CA GLN A 60 9.54 -10.65 -13.33
C GLN A 60 9.54 -9.63 -12.16
N ALA A 61 8.53 -9.73 -11.30
CA ALA A 61 8.44 -8.95 -10.07
C ALA A 61 8.45 -9.91 -8.89
N THR A 62 9.44 -9.78 -8.01
CA THR A 62 9.68 -10.70 -6.90
C THR A 62 9.59 -9.96 -5.58
N VAL A 63 8.77 -10.47 -4.65
CA VAL A 63 8.75 -9.98 -3.26
C VAL A 63 10.10 -10.30 -2.62
N THR A 64 10.72 -9.29 -2.02
CA THR A 64 12.04 -9.43 -1.40
C THR A 64 11.94 -10.10 -0.03
N MET A 65 13.06 -10.58 0.48
CA MET A 65 13.12 -11.12 1.84
C MET A 65 12.99 -10.00 2.88
N HIS A 66 12.47 -10.30 4.06
CA HIS A 66 12.25 -9.33 5.16
C HIS A 66 13.49 -8.52 5.57
N SER A 67 14.69 -8.98 5.22
CA SER A 67 15.95 -8.26 5.48
C SER A 67 16.24 -7.15 4.45
N ALA A 68 15.54 -7.10 3.34
CA ALA A 68 15.71 -6.05 2.34
C ALA A 68 15.10 -4.73 2.81
N ALA A 69 15.59 -3.65 2.26
CA ALA A 69 15.12 -2.30 2.58
C ALA A 69 13.91 -1.86 1.73
N TRP A 70 13.49 -2.67 0.77
CA TRP A 70 12.32 -2.48 -0.12
C TRP A 70 11.55 -3.79 -0.27
N ASP A 71 10.32 -3.73 -0.75
CA ASP A 71 9.39 -4.86 -0.71
C ASP A 71 9.38 -5.70 -1.99
N ILE A 72 9.57 -5.09 -3.18
CA ILE A 72 9.53 -5.79 -4.46
C ILE A 72 10.71 -5.36 -5.33
N THR A 73 11.32 -6.34 -6.01
CA THR A 73 12.29 -6.09 -7.09
C THR A 73 11.65 -6.45 -8.42
N VAL A 74 11.74 -5.54 -9.40
CA VAL A 74 11.30 -5.77 -10.78
C VAL A 74 12.54 -5.88 -11.66
N ASP A 75 12.70 -7.02 -12.35
CA ASP A 75 13.89 -7.36 -13.14
C ASP A 75 13.83 -6.73 -14.54
N ILE A 76 14.13 -5.43 -14.64
CA ILE A 76 14.22 -4.70 -15.90
C ILE A 76 15.64 -4.83 -16.46
N PRO A 77 15.81 -4.97 -17.81
CA PRO A 77 17.12 -5.28 -18.44
C PRO A 77 18.25 -4.34 -18.05
N ASP A 78 18.00 -3.03 -17.94
CA ASP A 78 19.04 -2.05 -17.70
C ASP A 78 19.48 -1.98 -16.22
N ARG A 79 18.51 -2.06 -15.30
CA ARG A 79 18.73 -2.16 -13.88
C ARG A 79 17.48 -2.66 -13.15
N PRO A 80 17.62 -3.45 -12.09
CA PRO A 80 16.48 -3.79 -11.25
C PRO A 80 15.85 -2.53 -10.64
N VAL A 81 14.52 -2.51 -10.62
CA VAL A 81 13.72 -1.44 -10.03
C VAL A 81 13.21 -1.88 -8.66
N ARG A 82 13.32 -1.01 -7.68
CA ARG A 82 12.89 -1.24 -6.29
C ARG A 82 11.55 -0.59 -6.05
N VAL A 83 10.61 -1.37 -5.54
CA VAL A 83 9.27 -0.88 -5.21
C VAL A 83 9.03 -1.06 -3.72
N GLU A 84 8.58 0.00 -3.08
CA GLU A 84 8.09 0.00 -1.71
C GLU A 84 6.56 -0.07 -1.74
N VAL A 85 5.97 -0.92 -0.91
CA VAL A 85 4.52 -1.08 -0.80
C VAL A 85 4.05 -0.65 0.58
N LYS A 86 3.09 0.25 0.62
CA LYS A 86 2.46 0.67 1.87
C LYS A 86 0.96 0.42 1.80
N SER A 87 0.44 -0.37 2.71
CA SER A 87 -1.00 -0.61 2.83
C SER A 87 -1.58 0.03 4.07
N SER A 88 -2.83 0.43 3.99
CA SER A 88 -3.54 1.01 5.12
C SER A 88 -5.02 0.64 5.12
N LEU A 89 -5.55 0.39 6.32
CA LEU A 89 -6.98 0.39 6.59
C LEU A 89 -7.41 1.82 6.95
N LEU A 90 -8.65 2.18 6.63
CA LEU A 90 -9.21 3.49 6.99
C LEU A 90 -9.16 3.70 8.51
N ASN A 91 -8.53 4.78 8.93
CA ASN A 91 -8.42 5.17 10.33
C ASN A 91 -9.16 6.49 10.58
N CYS A 92 -10.37 6.40 11.09
CA CYS A 92 -11.26 7.51 11.46
C CYS A 92 -11.59 8.48 10.32
N ARG A 93 -10.60 9.15 9.75
CA ARG A 93 -10.80 10.21 8.74
C ARG A 93 -10.05 9.99 7.45
N ASN A 94 -8.94 9.26 7.46
CA ASN A 94 -8.11 9.02 6.30
C ASN A 94 -7.31 7.72 6.42
N TYR A 95 -6.71 7.31 5.32
CA TYR A 95 -5.70 6.27 5.32
C TYR A 95 -4.34 6.86 5.71
N LYS A 96 -3.55 6.06 6.41
CA LYS A 96 -2.26 6.48 6.95
C LYS A 96 -1.17 5.51 6.52
N PHE A 97 -0.32 5.96 5.60
CA PHE A 97 0.82 5.20 5.09
C PHE A 97 2.09 5.66 5.80
N MET A 98 2.67 4.80 6.62
CA MET A 98 3.76 5.14 7.55
C MET A 98 5.09 4.54 7.12
N GLY A 99 6.20 5.17 7.56
CA GLY A 99 7.54 4.64 7.41
C GLY A 99 8.09 4.74 5.98
N ILE A 100 7.70 5.77 5.23
CA ILE A 100 8.21 6.02 3.87
C ILE A 100 9.65 6.55 3.99
N LYS A 101 10.61 5.85 3.36
CA LYS A 101 12.04 6.17 3.34
C LYS A 101 12.52 6.27 1.91
N PHE A 102 12.80 7.47 1.44
CA PHE A 102 13.11 7.75 0.03
C PHE A 102 14.37 7.04 -0.50
N GLU A 103 15.31 6.74 0.36
CA GLU A 103 16.56 6.07 0.00
C GLU A 103 16.40 4.62 -0.44
N ASN A 104 15.24 4.01 -0.15
CA ASN A 104 15.07 2.58 -0.28
C ASN A 104 14.39 2.14 -1.59
N PHE A 105 13.71 3.02 -2.31
CA PHE A 105 12.89 2.64 -3.46
C PHE A 105 13.04 3.60 -4.65
N ASP A 106 12.59 3.15 -5.80
CA ASP A 106 12.43 3.93 -7.02
C ASP A 106 10.95 4.31 -7.25
N TYR A 107 10.03 3.43 -6.84
CA TYR A 107 8.58 3.66 -6.87
C TYR A 107 7.92 3.30 -5.54
N LEU A 108 6.93 4.09 -5.16
CA LEU A 108 6.04 3.82 -4.03
C LEU A 108 4.68 3.37 -4.54
N VAL A 109 4.21 2.22 -4.08
CA VAL A 109 2.82 1.78 -4.27
C VAL A 109 2.08 1.92 -2.94
N VAL A 110 0.97 2.63 -2.95
CA VAL A 110 0.04 2.74 -1.81
C VAL A 110 -1.21 1.93 -2.08
N VAL A 111 -1.63 1.14 -1.10
CA VAL A 111 -2.79 0.27 -1.18
C VAL A 111 -3.81 0.66 -0.12
N PHE A 112 -4.93 1.21 -0.57
CA PHE A 112 -6.08 1.51 0.26
C PHE A 112 -6.93 0.25 0.41
N VAL A 113 -6.96 -0.33 1.60
CA VAL A 113 -7.87 -1.46 1.89
C VAL A 113 -9.23 -0.90 2.26
N THR A 114 -10.17 -0.96 1.33
CA THR A 114 -11.53 -0.44 1.50
C THR A 114 -12.52 -1.56 1.80
N PRO A 115 -13.71 -1.28 2.32
CA PRO A 115 -14.73 -2.31 2.55
C PRO A 115 -15.17 -3.08 1.29
N ILE A 116 -15.01 -2.49 0.12
CA ILE A 116 -15.44 -3.08 -1.16
C ILE A 116 -14.31 -3.66 -1.99
N GLY A 117 -13.06 -3.51 -1.57
CA GLY A 117 -11.88 -3.99 -2.27
C GLY A 117 -10.65 -3.17 -1.95
N THR A 118 -9.60 -3.36 -2.71
CA THR A 118 -8.37 -2.56 -2.64
C THR A 118 -8.32 -1.55 -3.78
N ILE A 119 -7.67 -0.43 -3.53
CA ILE A 119 -7.35 0.60 -4.54
C ILE A 119 -5.85 0.81 -4.45
N GLU A 120 -5.16 0.58 -5.55
CA GLU A 120 -3.71 0.69 -5.66
C GLU A 120 -3.35 1.91 -6.51
N LYS A 121 -2.41 2.70 -6.01
CA LYS A 121 -1.82 3.82 -6.76
C LYS A 121 -0.32 3.84 -6.57
N TRP A 122 0.39 4.31 -7.58
CA TRP A 122 1.85 4.40 -7.54
C TRP A 122 2.34 5.82 -7.84
N ALA A 123 3.54 6.13 -7.35
CA ALA A 123 4.24 7.38 -7.64
C ALA A 123 5.75 7.15 -7.73
N THR A 124 6.46 8.04 -8.41
CA THR A 124 7.91 8.03 -8.42
C THR A 124 8.47 8.46 -7.08
N LYS A 125 9.68 8.02 -6.78
CA LYS A 125 10.41 8.48 -5.59
C LYS A 125 10.55 10.00 -5.56
N GLU A 126 10.85 10.61 -6.71
CA GLU A 126 11.09 12.05 -6.84
C GLU A 126 9.84 12.84 -6.45
N ASP A 127 8.68 12.50 -6.97
CA ASP A 127 7.40 13.16 -6.64
C ASP A 127 7.05 13.03 -5.16
N VAL A 128 7.21 11.80 -4.62
CA VAL A 128 6.95 11.53 -3.19
C VAL A 128 7.91 12.30 -2.29
N GLN A 129 9.17 12.37 -2.67
CA GLN A 129 10.20 13.10 -1.93
C GLN A 129 9.94 14.59 -1.94
N GLU A 130 9.62 15.17 -3.09
CA GLU A 130 9.27 16.59 -3.20
C GLU A 130 8.06 16.92 -2.30
N PHE A 131 7.01 16.10 -2.35
CA PHE A 131 5.79 16.32 -1.56
C PHE A 131 5.97 16.18 -0.05
N LEU A 132 6.82 15.24 0.39
CA LEU A 132 6.98 14.92 1.82
C LEU A 132 8.20 15.56 2.48
N SER A 133 9.14 16.12 1.73
CA SER A 133 10.42 16.63 2.26
C SER A 133 10.26 17.75 3.29
N ASP A 134 9.22 18.57 3.16
CA ASP A 134 8.89 19.65 4.09
C ASP A 134 8.01 19.18 5.28
N LYS A 135 7.54 17.94 5.25
CA LYS A 135 6.71 17.37 6.32
C LYS A 135 7.58 16.87 7.48
N LYS A 136 6.99 16.81 8.66
CA LYS A 136 7.66 16.28 9.84
C LYS A 136 7.89 14.77 9.69
N ARG A 137 9.14 14.33 9.91
CA ARG A 137 9.45 12.89 10.04
C ARG A 137 8.84 12.33 11.33
N HIS A 138 8.34 11.10 11.23
CA HIS A 138 7.87 10.33 12.37
C HIS A 138 8.76 9.08 12.53
N GLY A 139 9.61 9.09 13.54
CA GLY A 139 10.64 8.05 13.69
C GLY A 139 11.62 8.08 12.52
N ASN A 140 11.79 6.94 11.86
CA ASN A 140 12.76 6.78 10.76
C ASN A 140 12.19 7.08 9.37
N GLY A 141 10.96 7.58 9.24
CA GLY A 141 10.33 7.80 7.94
C GLY A 141 9.27 8.88 7.95
N TYR A 142 8.69 9.10 6.78
CA TYR A 142 7.59 10.03 6.57
C TYR A 142 6.24 9.30 6.62
N THR A 143 5.17 10.07 6.76
CA THR A 143 3.79 9.55 6.76
C THR A 143 2.97 10.31 5.75
N LEU A 144 2.33 9.58 4.85
CA LEU A 144 1.32 10.10 3.93
C LEU A 144 -0.07 9.86 4.51
N HIS A 145 -0.88 10.91 4.59
CA HIS A 145 -2.29 10.85 4.94
C HIS A 145 -3.12 11.17 3.70
N ALA A 146 -3.99 10.28 3.29
CA ALA A 146 -4.81 10.47 2.09
C ALA A 146 -6.12 9.67 2.14
N MET A 147 -7.09 10.10 1.33
CA MET A 147 -8.20 9.26 0.85
C MET A 147 -7.93 8.96 -0.63
N PRO A 148 -8.54 7.92 -1.21
CA PRO A 148 -8.34 7.62 -2.64
C PRO A 148 -8.65 8.80 -3.58
N HIS A 149 -9.58 9.67 -3.20
CA HIS A 149 -10.00 10.84 -3.97
C HIS A 149 -9.28 12.14 -3.60
N THR A 150 -8.41 12.13 -2.58
CA THR A 150 -7.62 13.30 -2.13
C THR A 150 -6.12 13.04 -2.14
N ILE A 151 -5.69 11.87 -2.63
CA ILE A 151 -4.26 11.60 -2.83
C ILE A 151 -3.69 12.59 -3.85
N PRO A 152 -2.45 13.08 -3.69
CA PRO A 152 -1.85 14.00 -4.65
C PRO A 152 -1.93 13.50 -6.10
N ASP A 153 -2.14 14.41 -7.04
CA ASP A 153 -2.41 14.08 -8.45
C ASP A 153 -1.25 13.39 -9.17
N PHE A 154 -0.03 13.44 -8.62
CA PHE A 154 1.10 12.69 -9.17
C PHE A 154 1.02 11.17 -8.89
N PHE A 155 0.15 10.73 -7.99
CA PHE A 155 -0.15 9.30 -7.85
C PHE A 155 -1.02 8.81 -9.00
N GLN A 156 -0.57 7.80 -9.70
CA GLN A 156 -1.21 7.23 -10.88
C GLN A 156 -1.84 5.87 -10.59
N GLU A 157 -2.73 5.43 -11.47
CA GLU A 157 -3.35 4.11 -11.41
C GLU A 157 -2.33 3.01 -11.77
N MET A 158 -2.53 1.79 -11.28
CA MET A 158 -1.61 0.67 -11.58
C MET A 158 -1.58 0.29 -13.06
N GLU A 159 -2.64 0.60 -13.80
CA GLU A 159 -2.70 0.42 -15.26
C GLU A 159 -1.67 1.26 -16.00
N ASP A 160 -1.24 2.37 -15.41
CA ASP A 160 -0.23 3.28 -15.95
C ASP A 160 1.17 3.04 -15.37
N PHE A 161 1.38 1.91 -14.65
CA PHE A 161 2.70 1.59 -14.10
C PHE A 161 3.74 1.53 -15.22
N PRO A 162 4.92 2.17 -15.04
CA PRO A 162 5.92 2.30 -16.10
C PRO A 162 6.47 0.95 -16.54
N TYR A 163 7.11 0.94 -17.72
CA TYR A 163 7.69 -0.24 -18.37
C TYR A 163 6.67 -1.26 -18.93
N GLY A 164 5.39 -0.92 -18.98
CA GLY A 164 4.41 -1.70 -19.73
C GLY A 164 4.61 -1.55 -21.26
N ASN A 165 4.37 -2.64 -22.00
CA ASN A 165 4.39 -2.65 -23.49
C ASN A 165 3.25 -1.80 -24.05
#